data_aa4e657fc8d8799a34b069580f6aecb2
#
_entry.id   aa4e657fc8d8799a34b069580f6aecb2
#
_cell.length_a   1.000
_cell.length_b   1.000
_cell.length_c   1.000
_cell.angle_alpha   90.00
_cell.angle_beta   90.00
_cell.angle_gamma   90.00
#
_symmetry.space_group_name_H-M   'P 1'
#
loop_
_entity.id
_entity.type
_entity.pdbx_description
1 polymer ?
#
loop_
_entity_poly.entity_id
_entity_poly.type
_entity_poly.pdbx_seq_one_letter_code
_entity_poly.pdbx_strand_id
1 'polypeptide(L)'
;MMVAATFLDVFVMNKPSIHIAMPCYDSVKIHTMISMLKIVKELTMAGLKFELNTMKSPYVAYARNILTARFLQRDEDYLLFVDSDLEFEPECVLKMLIAQKDIMCTPYRVKTNDPASTKYTVSIEDPKNVKILQGGLVEINNGPAGMMLIKRTVFEKLIKDYPEKEIKVHPNEDTFPKDLRIYNFWDCNFKDGTWTGEDIYFCDLARQSGFKIYANIDSTLIHHGSFGYKGKYGDSFKPKTNGTNGTKN
;
A
#
# COMPACT_ATOMS: atom_id res chain seq x y z
N MET A 1 8.44 -18.13 -20.76
CA MET A 1 9.90 -18.10 -20.56
C MET A 1 10.55 -16.75 -20.89
N MET A 2 10.02 -15.91 -21.79
CA MET A 2 10.57 -14.58 -22.13
C MET A 2 10.32 -13.47 -21.07
N VAL A 3 9.36 -13.63 -20.17
CA VAL A 3 9.03 -12.62 -19.13
C VAL A 3 10.03 -12.64 -17.98
N ALA A 4 10.66 -13.79 -17.70
CA ALA A 4 11.61 -13.90 -16.58
C ALA A 4 12.99 -13.25 -16.87
N ALA A 5 13.44 -13.22 -18.12
CA ALA A 5 14.72 -12.60 -18.48
C ALA A 5 14.68 -11.07 -18.38
N THR A 6 13.60 -10.44 -18.80
CA THR A 6 13.38 -8.98 -18.65
C THR A 6 13.22 -8.54 -17.19
N PHE A 7 12.79 -9.43 -16.32
CA PHE A 7 12.66 -9.17 -14.87
C PHE A 7 14.03 -9.03 -14.20
N LEU A 8 14.97 -9.90 -14.55
CA LEU A 8 16.34 -9.88 -13.99
C LEU A 8 17.14 -8.65 -14.48
N ASP A 9 16.99 -8.25 -15.74
CA ASP A 9 17.80 -7.20 -16.33
C ASP A 9 17.52 -5.81 -15.77
N VAL A 10 16.26 -5.49 -15.43
CA VAL A 10 15.89 -4.20 -14.82
C VAL A 10 16.41 -4.09 -13.38
N PHE A 11 16.49 -5.21 -12.65
CA PHE A 11 17.01 -5.24 -11.29
C PHE A 11 18.55 -5.28 -11.22
N VAL A 12 19.23 -5.69 -12.29
CA VAL A 12 20.70 -5.84 -12.31
C VAL A 12 21.41 -4.48 -12.32
N MET A 13 20.81 -3.44 -12.91
CA MET A 13 21.47 -2.13 -13.07
C MET A 13 21.22 -1.15 -11.90
N ASN A 14 20.09 -1.24 -11.20
CA ASN A 14 19.79 -0.44 -9.99
C ASN A 14 18.93 -1.27 -9.05
N LYS A 15 19.56 -2.04 -8.18
CA LYS A 15 18.86 -2.85 -7.16
C LYS A 15 18.19 -1.93 -6.16
N PRO A 16 16.86 -1.71 -6.21
CA PRO A 16 16.20 -0.85 -5.24
C PRO A 16 16.24 -1.48 -3.85
N SER A 17 16.41 -0.65 -2.84
CA SER A 17 16.30 -1.05 -1.44
C SER A 17 14.92 -0.73 -0.87
N ILE A 18 14.44 -1.59 0.03
CA ILE A 18 13.04 -1.57 0.48
C ILE A 18 12.96 -1.59 1.99
N HIS A 19 12.26 -0.62 2.56
CA HIS A 19 11.86 -0.64 3.95
C HIS A 19 10.42 -1.15 4.06
N ILE A 20 10.24 -2.37 4.53
CA ILE A 20 8.92 -2.97 4.73
C ILE A 20 8.41 -2.54 6.12
N ALA A 21 7.27 -1.90 6.15
CA ALA A 21 6.65 -1.36 7.36
C ALA A 21 5.28 -1.99 7.61
N MET A 22 5.13 -2.64 8.76
CA MET A 22 3.89 -3.32 9.14
C MET A 22 3.29 -2.69 10.40
N PRO A 23 2.29 -1.80 10.26
CA PRO A 23 1.49 -1.39 11.42
C PRO A 23 0.66 -2.58 11.90
N CYS A 24 0.60 -2.78 13.22
CA CYS A 24 -0.06 -3.91 13.82
C CYS A 24 -0.83 -3.47 15.06
N TYR A 25 -2.10 -3.86 15.18
CA TYR A 25 -2.87 -3.58 16.40
C TYR A 25 -2.39 -4.46 17.56
N ASP A 26 -2.42 -5.76 17.37
CA ASP A 26 -2.07 -6.74 18.41
C ASP A 26 -1.34 -7.96 17.85
N SER A 27 -1.78 -8.48 16.71
CA SER A 27 -1.28 -9.72 16.13
C SER A 27 -1.16 -9.62 14.61
N VAL A 28 -0.35 -10.50 14.04
CA VAL A 28 -0.24 -10.71 12.59
C VAL A 28 -1.01 -11.98 12.24
N LYS A 29 -1.85 -11.92 11.22
CA LYS A 29 -2.52 -13.12 10.71
C LYS A 29 -1.50 -14.10 10.15
N ILE A 30 -1.69 -15.41 10.40
CA ILE A 30 -0.76 -16.45 9.92
C ILE A 30 -0.59 -16.40 8.39
N HIS A 31 -1.64 -16.07 7.64
CA HIS A 31 -1.60 -15.91 6.19
C HIS A 31 -0.67 -14.76 5.76
N THR A 32 -0.75 -13.63 6.46
CA THR A 32 0.15 -12.49 6.24
C THR A 32 1.60 -12.88 6.55
N MET A 33 1.84 -13.60 7.66
CA MET A 33 3.18 -14.07 8.00
C MET A 33 3.75 -14.99 6.91
N ILE A 34 2.95 -15.90 6.36
CA ILE A 34 3.36 -16.77 5.25
C ILE A 34 3.70 -15.93 4.00
N SER A 35 2.88 -14.95 3.66
CA SER A 35 3.14 -14.03 2.54
C SER A 35 4.44 -13.24 2.74
N MET A 36 4.68 -12.76 3.97
CA MET A 36 5.93 -12.07 4.34
C MET A 36 7.15 -12.96 4.21
N LEU A 37 7.08 -14.21 4.63
CA LEU A 37 8.19 -15.18 4.49
C LEU A 37 8.49 -15.45 3.01
N LYS A 38 7.46 -15.57 2.16
CA LYS A 38 7.61 -15.74 0.72
C LYS A 38 8.32 -14.54 0.09
N ILE A 39 7.85 -13.30 0.35
CA ILE A 39 8.48 -12.11 -0.26
C ILE A 39 9.90 -11.90 0.26
N VAL A 40 10.19 -12.10 1.54
CA VAL A 40 11.54 -12.02 2.10
C VAL A 40 12.47 -12.99 1.39
N LYS A 41 12.02 -14.24 1.13
CA LYS A 41 12.77 -15.23 0.36
C LYS A 41 13.09 -14.71 -1.05
N GLU A 42 12.10 -14.20 -1.77
CA GLU A 42 12.30 -13.69 -3.15
C GLU A 42 13.24 -12.48 -3.19
N LEU A 43 13.10 -11.52 -2.26
CA LEU A 43 14.00 -10.37 -2.15
C LEU A 43 15.45 -10.81 -1.85
N THR A 44 15.61 -11.78 -0.94
CA THR A 44 16.93 -12.34 -0.60
C THR A 44 17.56 -13.04 -1.80
N MET A 45 16.80 -13.87 -2.52
CA MET A 45 17.27 -14.58 -3.71
C MET A 45 17.64 -13.61 -4.84
N ALA A 46 16.92 -12.49 -4.97
CA ALA A 46 17.24 -11.42 -5.92
C ALA A 46 18.44 -10.55 -5.47
N GLY A 47 18.94 -10.73 -4.25
CA GLY A 47 20.02 -9.94 -3.66
C GLY A 47 19.64 -8.47 -3.48
N LEU A 48 18.36 -8.19 -3.17
CA LEU A 48 17.87 -6.86 -2.85
C LEU A 48 18.10 -6.56 -1.38
N LYS A 49 18.49 -5.31 -1.06
CA LYS A 49 18.56 -4.84 0.33
C LYS A 49 17.14 -4.57 0.82
N PHE A 50 16.79 -5.11 1.97
CA PHE A 50 15.52 -4.79 2.63
C PHE A 50 15.66 -4.75 4.15
N GLU A 51 14.75 -4.04 4.77
CA GLU A 51 14.56 -3.96 6.21
C GLU A 51 13.10 -4.24 6.53
N LEU A 52 12.80 -4.89 7.66
CA LEU A 52 11.43 -5.13 8.13
C LEU A 52 11.26 -4.48 9.50
N ASN A 53 10.33 -3.53 9.58
CA ASN A 53 9.94 -2.87 10.81
C ASN A 53 8.46 -3.06 11.08
N THR A 54 8.12 -3.36 12.33
CA THR A 54 6.73 -3.44 12.79
C THR A 54 6.50 -2.46 13.93
N MET A 55 5.26 -2.03 14.08
CA MET A 55 4.87 -1.20 15.21
C MET A 55 3.49 -1.60 15.71
N LYS A 56 3.43 -1.97 17.00
CA LYS A 56 2.17 -2.23 17.70
C LYS A 56 1.56 -0.90 18.14
N SER A 57 0.35 -0.61 17.68
CA SER A 57 -0.41 0.57 18.10
C SER A 57 -1.91 0.38 17.87
N PRO A 58 -2.78 0.86 18.77
CA PRO A 58 -4.22 0.92 18.51
C PRO A 58 -4.59 2.00 17.47
N TYR A 59 -3.69 2.92 17.17
CA TYR A 59 -3.89 4.01 16.22
C TYR A 59 -3.02 3.79 14.98
N VAL A 60 -3.64 3.37 13.88
CA VAL A 60 -2.93 3.05 12.63
C VAL A 60 -2.22 4.28 12.05
N ALA A 61 -2.84 5.46 12.09
CA ALA A 61 -2.25 6.71 11.63
C ALA A 61 -0.95 7.04 12.38
N TYR A 62 -0.94 6.89 13.70
CA TYR A 62 0.24 7.07 14.52
C TYR A 62 1.34 6.06 14.16
N ALA A 63 0.98 4.76 14.03
CA ALA A 63 1.94 3.74 13.63
C ALA A 63 2.59 4.05 12.28
N ARG A 64 1.80 4.48 11.28
CA ARG A 64 2.31 4.83 9.95
C ARG A 64 3.25 6.05 10.01
N ASN A 65 2.95 7.07 10.80
CA ASN A 65 3.84 8.22 10.98
C ASN A 65 5.18 7.82 11.59
N ILE A 66 5.19 6.97 12.63
CA ILE A 66 6.43 6.48 13.26
C ILE A 66 7.23 5.59 12.29
N LEU A 67 6.57 4.67 11.60
CA LEU A 67 7.22 3.79 10.63
C LEU A 67 7.81 4.59 9.46
N THR A 68 7.12 5.63 9.00
CA THR A 68 7.63 6.57 7.99
C THR A 68 8.88 7.31 8.51
N ALA A 69 8.86 7.77 9.76
CA ALA A 69 10.02 8.45 10.37
C ALA A 69 11.23 7.51 10.49
N ARG A 70 11.03 6.25 10.87
CA ARG A 70 12.10 5.23 10.90
C ARG A 70 12.69 4.96 9.52
N PHE A 71 11.84 4.87 8.49
CA PHE A 71 12.29 4.78 7.10
C PHE A 71 13.14 6.00 6.70
N LEU A 72 12.73 7.21 7.06
CA LEU A 72 13.44 8.45 6.70
C LEU A 72 14.80 8.60 7.38
N GLN A 73 15.04 7.95 8.52
CA GLN A 73 16.36 7.89 9.17
C GLN A 73 17.34 6.93 8.48
N ARG A 74 16.85 6.11 7.58
CA ARG A 74 17.65 5.12 6.87
C ARG A 74 17.87 5.58 5.42
N ASP A 75 18.41 4.72 4.58
CA ASP A 75 18.81 5.02 3.20
C ASP A 75 18.06 4.19 2.13
N GLU A 76 17.05 3.38 2.54
CA GLU A 76 16.27 2.60 1.57
C GLU A 76 15.51 3.52 0.60
N ASP A 77 15.39 3.07 -0.67
CA ASP A 77 14.77 3.83 -1.76
C ASP A 77 13.24 3.89 -1.66
N TYR A 78 12.64 2.81 -1.13
CA TYR A 78 11.20 2.63 -1.06
C TYR A 78 10.72 2.27 0.33
N LEU A 79 9.58 2.85 0.73
CA LEU A 79 8.76 2.39 1.85
C LEU A 79 7.62 1.54 1.32
N LEU A 80 7.51 0.29 1.78
CA LEU A 80 6.39 -0.62 1.50
C LEU A 80 5.57 -0.82 2.77
N PHE A 81 4.36 -0.30 2.81
CA PHE A 81 3.40 -0.66 3.84
C PHE A 81 2.70 -1.98 3.52
N VAL A 82 2.59 -2.85 4.53
CA VAL A 82 1.82 -4.09 4.49
C VAL A 82 1.00 -4.19 5.76
N ASP A 83 -0.33 -4.23 5.66
CA ASP A 83 -1.19 -4.43 6.83
C ASP A 83 -1.09 -5.87 7.34
N SER A 84 -1.25 -6.04 8.65
CA SER A 84 -1.03 -7.31 9.38
C SER A 84 -2.07 -8.41 9.11
N ASP A 85 -3.02 -8.15 8.20
CA ASP A 85 -4.13 -9.03 7.86
C ASP A 85 -4.36 -9.21 6.35
N LEU A 86 -3.33 -8.93 5.54
CA LEU A 86 -3.33 -9.14 4.11
C LEU A 86 -2.56 -10.40 3.71
N GLU A 87 -3.18 -11.26 2.89
CA GLU A 87 -2.52 -12.36 2.21
C GLU A 87 -2.28 -11.99 0.76
N PHE A 88 -1.07 -12.22 0.27
CA PHE A 88 -0.63 -11.90 -1.08
C PHE A 88 0.49 -12.82 -1.55
N GLU A 89 0.69 -12.91 -2.85
CA GLU A 89 1.85 -13.58 -3.43
C GLU A 89 2.96 -12.56 -3.74
N PRO A 90 4.24 -12.98 -3.73
CA PRO A 90 5.41 -12.09 -3.94
C PRO A 90 5.33 -11.25 -5.21
N GLU A 91 4.72 -11.77 -6.27
CA GLU A 91 4.55 -11.08 -7.54
C GLU A 91 3.80 -9.75 -7.40
N CYS A 92 2.96 -9.62 -6.39
CA CYS A 92 2.28 -8.36 -6.08
C CYS A 92 3.28 -7.24 -5.80
N VAL A 93 4.24 -7.48 -4.91
CA VAL A 93 5.29 -6.51 -4.54
C VAL A 93 6.28 -6.32 -5.67
N LEU A 94 6.70 -7.42 -6.32
CA LEU A 94 7.65 -7.35 -7.43
C LEU A 94 7.11 -6.53 -8.61
N LYS A 95 5.83 -6.67 -8.95
CA LYS A 95 5.18 -5.82 -9.97
C LYS A 95 5.20 -4.35 -9.61
N MET A 96 4.95 -4.00 -8.33
CA MET A 96 5.01 -2.62 -7.87
C MET A 96 6.42 -2.04 -8.01
N LEU A 97 7.45 -2.79 -7.64
CA LEU A 97 8.85 -2.37 -7.78
C LEU A 97 9.25 -2.14 -9.23
N ILE A 98 8.85 -3.05 -10.14
CA ILE A 98 9.16 -2.96 -11.58
C ILE A 98 8.47 -1.77 -12.23
N ALA A 99 7.28 -1.44 -11.81
CA ALA A 99 6.53 -0.31 -12.33
C ALA A 99 7.22 1.04 -12.07
N GLN A 100 8.14 1.12 -11.09
CA GLN A 100 8.96 2.28 -10.73
C GLN A 100 8.16 3.58 -10.57
N LYS A 101 6.89 3.49 -10.18
CA LYS A 101 6.04 4.65 -9.90
C LYS A 101 6.42 5.27 -8.56
N ASP A 102 6.15 6.57 -8.41
CA ASP A 102 6.45 7.26 -7.15
C ASP A 102 5.57 6.76 -6.01
N ILE A 103 4.29 6.52 -6.30
CA ILE A 103 3.32 5.93 -5.36
C ILE A 103 2.52 4.87 -6.10
N MET A 104 2.50 3.66 -5.55
CA MET A 104 1.74 2.56 -6.11
C MET A 104 1.12 1.72 -5.00
N CYS A 105 -0.13 1.32 -5.17
CA CYS A 105 -0.82 0.42 -4.24
C CYS A 105 -1.45 -0.76 -4.97
N THR A 106 -1.83 -1.79 -4.22
CA THR A 106 -2.67 -2.86 -4.73
C THR A 106 -3.99 -2.85 -3.96
N PRO A 107 -5.11 -2.46 -4.61
CA PRO A 107 -6.42 -2.44 -3.97
C PRO A 107 -6.88 -3.84 -3.55
N TYR A 108 -7.51 -3.91 -2.38
CA TYR A 108 -8.10 -5.13 -1.84
C TYR A 108 -9.54 -4.89 -1.42
N ARG A 109 -10.30 -5.97 -1.22
CA ARG A 109 -11.73 -5.88 -0.87
C ARG A 109 -11.91 -5.31 0.53
N VAL A 110 -12.90 -4.41 0.66
CA VAL A 110 -13.33 -3.89 1.96
C VAL A 110 -13.95 -5.02 2.77
N LYS A 111 -13.63 -5.10 4.06
CA LYS A 111 -14.32 -5.98 5.01
C LYS A 111 -15.75 -5.49 5.21
N THR A 112 -16.70 -6.34 4.96
CA THR A 112 -18.14 -6.05 5.11
C THR A 112 -18.85 -7.23 5.76
N ASN A 113 -20.08 -7.02 6.22
CA ASN A 113 -20.92 -8.13 6.70
C ASN A 113 -21.47 -8.99 5.54
N ASP A 114 -21.34 -8.52 4.30
CA ASP A 114 -21.70 -9.24 3.09
C ASP A 114 -20.44 -9.77 2.38
N PRO A 115 -20.16 -11.08 2.45
CA PRO A 115 -19.00 -11.69 1.76
C PRO A 115 -19.09 -11.57 0.23
N ALA A 116 -20.28 -11.35 -0.35
CA ALA A 116 -20.47 -11.15 -1.78
C ALA A 116 -20.19 -9.72 -2.25
N SER A 117 -20.03 -8.76 -1.32
CA SER A 117 -19.69 -7.38 -1.66
C SER A 117 -18.43 -7.29 -2.51
N THR A 118 -18.49 -6.57 -3.62
CA THR A 118 -17.34 -6.35 -4.53
C THR A 118 -16.71 -4.96 -4.36
N LYS A 119 -16.87 -4.32 -3.19
CA LYS A 119 -16.25 -3.02 -2.91
C LYS A 119 -14.77 -3.18 -2.66
N TYR A 120 -13.97 -2.30 -3.25
CA TYR A 120 -12.53 -2.20 -3.08
C TYR A 120 -12.12 -0.91 -2.39
N THR A 121 -10.95 -0.93 -1.78
CA THR A 121 -10.33 0.20 -1.05
C THR A 121 -9.65 1.18 -2.02
N VAL A 122 -10.38 1.71 -2.99
CA VAL A 122 -9.84 2.57 -4.04
C VAL A 122 -10.90 3.55 -4.52
N SER A 123 -10.49 4.76 -4.90
CA SER A 123 -11.33 5.69 -5.65
C SER A 123 -10.66 6.14 -6.94
N ILE A 124 -11.47 6.24 -8.01
CA ILE A 124 -11.08 6.66 -9.35
C ILE A 124 -11.94 7.86 -9.72
N GLU A 125 -11.35 8.87 -10.36
CA GLU A 125 -12.05 10.09 -10.74
C GLU A 125 -13.20 9.83 -11.72
N ASP A 126 -12.92 9.08 -12.78
CA ASP A 126 -13.93 8.68 -13.77
C ASP A 126 -13.95 7.15 -13.93
N PRO A 127 -14.78 6.44 -13.14
CA PRO A 127 -14.87 4.98 -13.24
C PRO A 127 -15.39 4.45 -14.59
N LYS A 128 -15.97 5.31 -15.43
CA LYS A 128 -16.50 4.93 -16.76
C LYS A 128 -15.42 4.96 -17.85
N ASN A 129 -14.36 5.77 -17.66
CA ASN A 129 -13.30 5.96 -18.64
C ASN A 129 -11.93 5.56 -18.08
N VAL A 130 -11.85 4.40 -17.44
CA VAL A 130 -10.61 3.91 -16.83
C VAL A 130 -9.62 3.52 -17.92
N LYS A 131 -8.46 4.19 -17.93
CA LYS A 131 -7.35 3.83 -18.81
C LYS A 131 -6.43 2.83 -18.11
N ILE A 132 -6.41 1.61 -18.63
CA ILE A 132 -5.47 0.60 -18.17
C ILE A 132 -4.16 0.78 -18.92
N LEU A 133 -3.09 1.05 -18.19
CA LEU A 133 -1.74 1.20 -18.70
C LEU A 133 -1.04 -0.17 -18.80
N GLN A 134 0.10 -0.19 -19.49
CA GLN A 134 0.94 -1.39 -19.58
C GLN A 134 1.30 -1.93 -18.18
N GLY A 135 1.25 -3.24 -18.02
CA GLY A 135 1.51 -3.91 -16.74
C GLY A 135 0.32 -3.95 -15.78
N GLY A 136 -0.90 -3.65 -16.26
CA GLY A 136 -2.11 -3.68 -15.42
C GLY A 136 -2.13 -2.56 -14.38
N LEU A 137 -1.76 -1.35 -14.79
CA LEU A 137 -1.75 -0.16 -13.94
C LEU A 137 -2.92 0.77 -14.28
N VAL A 138 -3.51 1.35 -13.26
CA VAL A 138 -4.54 2.39 -13.37
C VAL A 138 -4.14 3.57 -12.50
N GLU A 139 -4.24 4.79 -13.05
CA GLU A 139 -4.11 6.02 -12.26
C GLU A 139 -5.38 6.18 -11.40
N ILE A 140 -5.19 6.47 -10.11
CA ILE A 140 -6.26 6.54 -9.12
C ILE A 140 -6.14 7.82 -8.29
N ASN A 141 -7.24 8.23 -7.64
CA ASN A 141 -7.22 9.35 -6.72
C ASN A 141 -6.69 8.92 -5.34
N ASN A 142 -7.29 7.88 -4.78
CA ASN A 142 -6.94 7.37 -3.46
C ASN A 142 -6.86 5.85 -3.49
N GLY A 143 -5.90 5.30 -2.77
CA GLY A 143 -5.70 3.87 -2.62
C GLY A 143 -5.29 3.47 -1.22
N PRO A 144 -5.37 2.16 -0.90
CA PRO A 144 -5.16 1.68 0.45
C PRO A 144 -3.67 1.70 0.82
N ALA A 145 -3.37 2.21 2.00
CA ALA A 145 -2.02 2.16 2.54
C ALA A 145 -1.61 0.75 3.00
N GLY A 146 -2.55 -0.18 3.20
CA GLY A 146 -2.23 -1.54 3.64
C GLY A 146 -1.44 -2.40 2.63
N MET A 147 -1.35 -1.99 1.37
CA MET A 147 -0.42 -2.54 0.37
C MET A 147 0.01 -1.38 -0.54
N MET A 148 0.95 -0.56 -0.06
CA MET A 148 1.38 0.65 -0.75
C MET A 148 2.90 0.79 -0.75
N LEU A 149 3.48 0.96 -1.93
CA LEU A 149 4.90 1.22 -2.19
C LEU A 149 5.09 2.70 -2.52
N ILE A 150 5.99 3.37 -1.81
CA ILE A 150 6.20 4.82 -1.91
C ILE A 150 7.70 5.09 -2.03
N LYS A 151 8.12 5.87 -3.02
CA LYS A 151 9.52 6.32 -3.14
C LYS A 151 9.88 7.31 -2.04
N ARG A 152 11.12 7.28 -1.60
CA ARG A 152 11.71 8.24 -0.65
C ARG A 152 11.49 9.68 -1.08
N THR A 153 11.66 9.98 -2.35
CA THR A 153 11.52 11.33 -2.93
C THR A 153 10.13 11.94 -2.72
N VAL A 154 9.09 11.10 -2.54
CA VAL A 154 7.74 11.58 -2.18
C VAL A 154 7.77 12.24 -0.80
N PHE A 155 8.30 11.56 0.21
CA PHE A 155 8.36 12.10 1.56
C PHE A 155 9.31 13.29 1.66
N GLU A 156 10.44 13.27 0.95
CA GLU A 156 11.36 14.42 0.88
C GLU A 156 10.68 15.67 0.33
N LYS A 157 9.82 15.50 -0.68
CA LYS A 157 9.02 16.61 -1.20
C LYS A 157 7.93 17.03 -0.23
N LEU A 158 7.22 16.10 0.40
CA LEU A 158 6.18 16.41 1.39
C LEU A 158 6.76 17.19 2.59
N ILE A 159 7.98 16.87 3.04
CA ILE A 159 8.67 17.62 4.09
C ILE A 159 8.91 19.08 3.67
N LYS A 160 9.25 19.30 2.41
CA LYS A 160 9.47 20.67 1.87
C LYS A 160 8.16 21.42 1.69
N ASP A 161 7.13 20.76 1.21
CA ASP A 161 5.85 21.38 0.90
C ASP A 161 5.01 21.65 2.17
N TYR A 162 5.19 20.83 3.23
CA TYR A 162 4.40 20.87 4.47
C TYR A 162 5.30 20.79 5.73
N PRO A 163 6.23 21.74 5.92
CA PRO A 163 7.13 21.74 7.09
C PRO A 163 6.39 21.87 8.42
N GLU A 164 5.19 22.47 8.41
CA GLU A 164 4.32 22.64 9.58
C GLU A 164 3.74 21.32 10.12
N LYS A 165 3.82 20.24 9.34
CA LYS A 165 3.38 18.90 9.78
C LYS A 165 4.39 18.18 10.67
N GLU A 166 5.54 18.77 10.93
CA GLU A 166 6.49 18.22 11.89
C GLU A 166 5.88 18.21 13.30
N ILE A 167 5.83 17.04 13.92
CA ILE A 167 5.33 16.86 15.29
C ILE A 167 6.44 17.26 16.25
N LYS A 168 6.29 18.39 16.93
CA LYS A 168 7.29 18.95 17.83
C LYS A 168 7.06 18.58 19.30
N VAL A 169 5.84 18.24 19.68
CA VAL A 169 5.45 17.90 21.04
C VAL A 169 4.57 16.67 21.03
N HIS A 170 4.88 15.71 21.88
CA HIS A 170 4.06 14.52 22.10
C HIS A 170 3.70 14.42 23.59
N PRO A 171 2.42 14.18 23.95
CA PRO A 171 1.98 14.13 25.34
C PRO A 171 2.64 13.01 26.18
N ASN A 172 3.18 11.99 25.55
CA ASN A 172 3.91 10.90 26.20
C ASN A 172 5.40 10.93 25.80
N GLU A 173 6.12 11.93 26.28
CA GLU A 173 7.54 12.14 25.97
C GLU A 173 8.44 10.93 26.31
N ASP A 174 8.08 10.14 27.32
CA ASP A 174 8.87 8.99 27.76
C ASP A 174 8.86 7.82 26.77
N THR A 175 7.81 7.70 25.97
CA THR A 175 7.65 6.63 24.97
C THR A 175 7.89 7.07 23.54
N PHE A 176 8.06 8.39 23.33
CA PHE A 176 8.30 8.97 22.03
C PHE A 176 9.79 8.90 21.68
N PRO A 177 10.17 8.38 20.50
CA PRO A 177 11.58 8.34 20.10
C PRO A 177 12.12 9.77 19.93
N LYS A 178 12.95 10.21 20.85
CA LYS A 178 13.50 11.59 20.89
C LYS A 178 14.44 11.89 19.71
N ASP A 179 14.93 10.88 19.05
CA ASP A 179 15.84 10.94 17.90
C ASP A 179 15.12 10.93 16.54
N LEU A 180 13.79 10.73 16.53
CA LEU A 180 13.00 10.71 15.29
C LEU A 180 12.39 12.07 14.99
N ARG A 181 12.63 12.58 13.77
CA ARG A 181 11.82 13.65 13.20
C ARG A 181 10.55 13.04 12.58
N ILE A 182 9.41 13.32 13.18
CA ILE A 182 8.13 12.72 12.80
C ILE A 182 7.27 13.80 12.16
N TYR A 183 6.67 13.45 11.03
CA TYR A 183 5.72 14.30 10.31
C TYR A 183 4.34 13.64 10.29
N ASN A 184 3.29 14.42 10.48
CA ASN A 184 1.90 13.97 10.44
C ASN A 184 1.39 13.86 9.00
N PHE A 185 1.97 12.93 8.23
CA PHE A 185 1.55 12.64 6.85
C PHE A 185 0.37 11.67 6.78
N TRP A 186 0.15 10.93 7.86
CA TRP A 186 -0.94 9.98 8.02
C TRP A 186 -1.88 10.49 9.09
N ASP A 187 -3.00 11.09 8.69
CA ASP A 187 -3.97 11.68 9.62
C ASP A 187 -5.40 11.34 9.20
N CYS A 188 -6.31 11.32 10.16
CA CYS A 188 -7.73 11.29 9.86
C CYS A 188 -8.24 12.73 9.77
N ASN A 189 -8.97 13.04 8.72
CA ASN A 189 -9.50 14.38 8.50
C ASN A 189 -11.03 14.40 8.59
N PHE A 190 -11.57 15.45 9.20
CA PHE A 190 -13.00 15.75 9.20
C PHE A 190 -13.20 17.14 8.62
N LYS A 191 -13.77 17.18 7.41
CA LYS A 191 -14.04 18.42 6.70
C LYS A 191 -15.39 18.35 6.00
N ASP A 192 -16.16 19.41 6.10
CA ASP A 192 -17.46 19.57 5.43
C ASP A 192 -18.43 18.39 5.69
N GLY A 193 -18.46 17.89 6.94
CA GLY A 193 -19.30 16.77 7.34
C GLY A 193 -18.77 15.39 6.90
N THR A 194 -17.62 15.33 6.25
CA THR A 194 -17.03 14.08 5.74
C THR A 194 -15.80 13.68 6.56
N TRP A 195 -15.79 12.43 7.00
CA TRP A 195 -14.63 11.81 7.64
C TRP A 195 -13.81 11.04 6.60
N THR A 196 -12.51 11.30 6.55
CA THR A 196 -11.56 10.57 5.69
C THR A 196 -10.50 9.87 6.53
N GLY A 197 -10.15 8.63 6.15
CA GLY A 197 -9.07 7.88 6.78
C GLY A 197 -7.68 8.40 6.41
N GLU A 198 -6.68 7.86 7.09
CA GLU A 198 -5.28 8.29 6.97
C GLU A 198 -4.68 8.02 5.60
N ASP A 199 -5.12 6.96 4.92
CA ASP A 199 -4.71 6.59 3.57
C ASP A 199 -5.20 7.61 2.53
N ILE A 200 -6.46 8.04 2.63
CA ILE A 200 -7.03 9.08 1.77
C ILE A 200 -6.30 10.41 2.02
N TYR A 201 -6.09 10.75 3.29
CA TYR A 201 -5.38 11.97 3.67
C TYR A 201 -3.96 12.03 3.06
N PHE A 202 -3.19 10.95 3.19
CA PHE A 202 -1.87 10.85 2.57
C PHE A 202 -1.93 10.98 1.05
N CYS A 203 -2.86 10.29 0.40
CA CYS A 203 -3.05 10.37 -1.04
C CYS A 203 -3.36 11.79 -1.51
N ASP A 204 -4.21 12.51 -0.78
CA ASP A 204 -4.55 13.90 -1.11
C ASP A 204 -3.35 14.84 -0.94
N LEU A 205 -2.56 14.70 0.13
CA LEU A 205 -1.32 15.45 0.29
C LEU A 205 -0.34 15.20 -0.86
N ALA A 206 -0.12 13.94 -1.21
CA ALA A 206 0.79 13.57 -2.28
C ALA A 206 0.32 14.13 -3.64
N ARG A 207 -0.97 14.07 -3.94
CA ARG A 207 -1.54 14.64 -5.17
C ARG A 207 -1.42 16.17 -5.20
N GLN A 208 -1.64 16.85 -4.09
CA GLN A 208 -1.44 18.31 -3.95
C GLN A 208 0.02 18.69 -4.18
N SER A 209 0.97 17.83 -3.83
CA SER A 209 2.40 17.98 -4.13
C SER A 209 2.79 17.59 -5.56
N GLY A 210 1.81 17.24 -6.41
CA GLY A 210 2.01 16.95 -7.83
C GLY A 210 2.32 15.49 -8.16
N PHE A 211 2.25 14.57 -7.20
CA PHE A 211 2.44 13.15 -7.47
C PHE A 211 1.17 12.50 -8.01
N LYS A 212 1.37 11.47 -8.83
CA LYS A 212 0.32 10.56 -9.30
C LYS A 212 0.37 9.27 -8.52
N ILE A 213 -0.80 8.70 -8.27
CA ILE A 213 -0.95 7.44 -7.56
C ILE A 213 -1.45 6.39 -8.54
N TYR A 214 -0.86 5.19 -8.48
CA TYR A 214 -1.21 4.10 -9.37
C TYR A 214 -1.67 2.87 -8.60
N ALA A 215 -2.66 2.18 -9.14
CA ALA A 215 -3.11 0.88 -8.66
C ALA A 215 -2.57 -0.24 -9.54
N ASN A 216 -1.99 -1.28 -8.92
CA ASN A 216 -1.78 -2.58 -9.54
C ASN A 216 -3.11 -3.34 -9.50
N ILE A 217 -3.74 -3.54 -10.65
CA ILE A 217 -5.05 -4.20 -10.74
C ILE A 217 -4.98 -5.68 -11.04
N ASP A 218 -3.79 -6.21 -11.32
CA ASP A 218 -3.57 -7.59 -11.77
C ASP A 218 -3.11 -8.57 -10.68
N SER A 219 -3.02 -8.11 -9.43
CA SER A 219 -2.69 -8.96 -8.30
C SER A 219 -3.93 -9.28 -7.47
N THR A 220 -4.01 -10.54 -7.00
CA THR A 220 -5.05 -10.98 -6.09
C THR A 220 -4.57 -10.85 -4.66
N LEU A 221 -5.38 -10.19 -3.82
CA LEU A 221 -5.16 -10.11 -2.39
C LEU A 221 -6.35 -10.72 -1.64
N ILE A 222 -6.08 -11.24 -0.44
CA ILE A 222 -7.12 -11.67 0.49
C ILE A 222 -7.01 -10.81 1.75
N HIS A 223 -8.07 -10.10 2.07
CA HIS A 223 -8.16 -9.28 3.27
C HIS A 223 -8.83 -10.09 4.39
N HIS A 224 -8.09 -10.50 5.38
CA HIS A 224 -8.56 -11.38 6.44
C HIS A 224 -9.28 -10.59 7.55
N GLY A 225 -10.57 -10.86 7.72
CA GLY A 225 -11.40 -10.39 8.81
C GLY A 225 -12.10 -11.57 9.46
N SER A 226 -13.43 -11.50 9.62
CA SER A 226 -14.29 -12.65 9.95
C SER A 226 -14.31 -13.69 8.81
N PHE A 227 -14.01 -13.23 7.60
CA PHE A 227 -13.86 -14.03 6.37
C PHE A 227 -12.56 -13.64 5.67
N GLY A 228 -12.15 -14.44 4.68
CA GLY A 228 -11.12 -14.05 3.71
C GLY A 228 -11.76 -13.36 2.51
N TYR A 229 -11.66 -12.05 2.42
CA TYR A 229 -12.21 -11.25 1.31
C TYR A 229 -11.24 -11.26 0.14
N LYS A 230 -11.32 -12.32 -0.69
CA LYS A 230 -10.45 -12.52 -1.85
C LYS A 230 -10.93 -11.70 -3.04
N GLY A 231 -10.01 -11.04 -3.73
CA GLY A 231 -10.34 -10.32 -4.95
C GLY A 231 -9.11 -9.82 -5.71
N LYS A 232 -9.36 -9.58 -7.00
CA LYS A 232 -8.44 -8.91 -7.91
C LYS A 232 -9.19 -7.73 -8.52
N TYR A 233 -8.67 -6.52 -8.32
CA TYR A 233 -9.39 -5.31 -8.72
C TYR A 233 -9.64 -5.23 -10.22
N GLY A 234 -8.74 -5.77 -11.04
CA GLY A 234 -8.92 -5.86 -12.49
C GLY A 234 -10.19 -6.58 -12.94
N ASP A 235 -10.75 -7.46 -12.10
CA ASP A 235 -12.02 -8.14 -12.43
C ASP A 235 -13.22 -7.19 -12.43
N SER A 236 -13.13 -6.04 -11.76
CA SER A 236 -14.16 -5.00 -11.75
C SER A 236 -14.33 -4.31 -13.11
N PHE A 237 -13.35 -4.40 -13.99
CA PHE A 237 -13.36 -3.80 -15.32
C PHE A 237 -13.82 -4.78 -16.43
N LYS A 238 -14.05 -6.05 -16.09
CA LYS A 238 -14.55 -7.04 -17.04
C LYS A 238 -16.07 -6.89 -17.23
N PRO A 239 -16.59 -7.11 -18.45
CA PRO A 239 -18.03 -7.16 -18.66
C PRO A 239 -18.66 -8.22 -17.73
N LYS A 240 -19.79 -7.87 -17.08
CA LYS A 240 -20.56 -8.88 -16.34
C LYS A 240 -21.11 -9.89 -17.34
N THR A 241 -20.61 -11.12 -17.30
CA THR A 241 -21.25 -12.22 -18.01
C THR A 241 -22.61 -12.45 -17.37
N ASN A 242 -23.70 -12.17 -18.10
CA ASN A 242 -25.04 -12.54 -17.67
C ASN A 242 -25.04 -14.05 -17.46
N GLY A 243 -25.07 -14.50 -16.22
CA GLY A 243 -25.29 -15.90 -15.88
C GLY A 243 -26.61 -16.32 -16.50
N THR A 244 -26.56 -17.23 -17.46
CA THR A 244 -27.73 -17.93 -17.97
C THR A 244 -28.45 -18.53 -16.76
N ASN A 245 -29.65 -18.03 -16.51
CA ASN A 245 -30.61 -18.66 -15.59
C ASN A 245 -30.73 -20.11 -15.98
N GLY A 246 -30.10 -21.02 -15.22
CA GLY A 246 -30.38 -22.44 -15.32
C GLY A 246 -31.86 -22.67 -15.02
N THR A 247 -32.60 -22.99 -16.03
CA THR A 247 -33.96 -23.47 -15.95
C THR A 247 -34.04 -24.59 -14.93
N LYS A 248 -34.82 -24.36 -13.87
CA LYS A 248 -35.32 -25.42 -13.01
C LYS A 248 -36.19 -26.32 -13.86
N ASN A 249 -35.83 -27.56 -14.00
CA ASN A 249 -36.72 -28.68 -14.21
C ASN A 249 -36.76 -29.51 -12.94
#